data_501c00a3a8d44e1779c9bf682840ba5f
#
_entry.id   501c00a3a8d44e1779c9bf682840ba5f
#
_cell.length_a   1.000
_cell.length_b   1.000
_cell.length_c   1.000
_cell.angle_alpha   90.00
_cell.angle_beta   90.00
_cell.angle_gamma   90.00
#
_symmetry.space_group_name_H-M   'P 1'
#
loop_
_entity.id
_entity.type
_entity.pdbx_description
1 polymer ?
#
loop_
_entity_poly.entity_id
_entity_poly.type
_entity_poly.pdbx_seq_one_letter_code
_entity_poly.pdbx_strand_id
1 'polypeptide(L)'
;MKRRIFVLLAALCLCLSGCGYPELYERVLIHGIGVDWTGEGYRVTVRSSTSAEEGEELFTCEGETVLEALSSLSLTTGREPFYAHNYLVVFGMDCARRGLDGCLDFFVRYYNTRPAVELFVAEGTAEEVLSTEKDGKLMRMSELEAL
;
A
#
# COMPACT_ATOMS: atom_id res chain seq x y z
N MET A 1 -37.39 -3.38 40.42
CA MET A 1 -37.24 -2.61 39.19
C MET A 1 -35.81 -2.07 38.99
N LYS A 2 -35.24 -1.36 39.94
CA LYS A 2 -33.87 -0.77 39.83
C LYS A 2 -32.75 -1.77 39.47
N ARG A 3 -32.74 -2.97 40.08
CA ARG A 3 -31.76 -4.03 39.81
C ARG A 3 -31.86 -4.58 38.37
N ARG A 4 -33.08 -4.70 37.82
CA ARG A 4 -33.26 -5.15 36.41
C ARG A 4 -32.81 -4.10 35.41
N ILE A 5 -33.04 -2.81 35.70
CA ILE A 5 -32.58 -1.69 34.89
C ILE A 5 -31.04 -1.63 34.88
N PHE A 6 -30.41 -1.82 36.05
CA PHE A 6 -28.96 -1.85 36.16
C PHE A 6 -28.34 -3.01 35.36
N VAL A 7 -28.91 -4.20 35.40
CA VAL A 7 -28.43 -5.36 34.60
C VAL A 7 -28.62 -5.12 33.12
N LEU A 8 -29.73 -4.52 32.68
CA LEU A 8 -29.95 -4.16 31.29
C LEU A 8 -28.95 -3.10 30.80
N LEU A 9 -28.67 -2.09 31.63
CA LEU A 9 -27.68 -1.05 31.30
C LEU A 9 -26.27 -1.62 31.22
N ALA A 10 -25.88 -2.51 32.12
CA ALA A 10 -24.60 -3.20 32.11
C ALA A 10 -24.45 -4.11 30.87
N ALA A 11 -25.49 -4.84 30.50
CA ALA A 11 -25.52 -5.66 29.28
C ALA A 11 -25.41 -4.79 28.02
N LEU A 12 -26.09 -3.64 27.98
CA LEU A 12 -26.01 -2.68 26.88
C LEU A 12 -24.60 -2.11 26.75
N CYS A 13 -23.94 -1.75 27.86
CA CYS A 13 -22.54 -1.27 27.84
C CYS A 13 -21.55 -2.33 27.31
N LEU A 14 -21.77 -3.61 27.64
CA LEU A 14 -20.97 -4.72 27.13
C LEU A 14 -21.17 -4.95 25.61
N CYS A 15 -22.37 -4.69 25.09
CA CYS A 15 -22.66 -4.78 23.68
C CYS A 15 -22.09 -3.59 22.87
N LEU A 16 -21.84 -2.45 23.52
CA LEU A 16 -21.27 -1.24 22.93
C LEU A 16 -19.74 -1.20 22.97
N SER A 17 -19.06 -2.14 23.66
CA SER A 17 -17.61 -2.32 23.59
C SER A 17 -17.24 -2.93 22.23
N GLY A 18 -17.29 -2.06 21.22
CA GLY A 18 -17.29 -2.44 19.84
C GLY A 18 -15.89 -2.54 19.23
N CYS A 19 -15.88 -2.82 17.98
CA CYS A 19 -14.84 -3.06 17.01
C CYS A 19 -13.57 -2.24 17.23
N GLY A 20 -12.48 -2.88 17.63
CA GLY A 20 -11.15 -2.30 17.55
C GLY A 20 -10.76 -2.16 16.08
N TYR A 21 -10.82 -0.97 15.53
CA TYR A 21 -10.14 -0.69 14.28
C TYR A 21 -8.63 -0.57 14.55
N PRO A 22 -7.76 -1.19 13.72
CA PRO A 22 -6.33 -1.01 13.86
C PRO A 22 -5.98 0.48 13.75
N GLU A 23 -5.20 0.97 14.71
CA GLU A 23 -4.79 2.37 14.72
C GLU A 23 -3.77 2.65 13.60
N LEU A 24 -3.62 3.92 13.23
CA LEU A 24 -2.78 4.30 12.08
C LEU A 24 -1.31 3.90 12.26
N TYR A 25 -0.81 3.89 13.50
CA TYR A 25 0.57 3.46 13.81
C TYR A 25 0.79 1.94 13.66
N GLU A 26 -0.29 1.15 13.63
CA GLU A 26 -0.23 -0.30 13.37
C GLU A 26 -0.21 -0.63 11.89
N ARG A 27 -0.30 0.39 11.02
CA ARG A 27 -0.34 0.25 9.55
C ARG A 27 0.95 0.71 8.90
N VAL A 28 1.21 0.17 7.73
CA VAL A 28 2.26 0.65 6.82
C VAL A 28 1.61 1.60 5.82
N LEU A 29 2.00 2.88 5.86
CA LEU A 29 1.49 3.88 4.93
C LEU A 29 2.18 3.74 3.59
N ILE A 30 1.43 3.38 2.56
CA ILE A 30 1.94 3.19 1.21
C ILE A 30 1.90 4.53 0.48
N HIS A 31 3.05 4.98 -0.03
CA HIS A 31 3.22 6.24 -0.73
C HIS A 31 3.38 6.07 -2.23
N GLY A 32 4.04 5.00 -2.66
CA GLY A 32 4.24 4.68 -4.07
C GLY A 32 4.27 3.19 -4.30
N ILE A 33 3.80 2.76 -5.46
CA ILE A 33 3.78 1.37 -5.88
C ILE A 33 4.42 1.26 -7.25
N GLY A 34 5.43 0.41 -7.38
CA GLY A 34 6.03 0.00 -8.64
C GLY A 34 5.55 -1.38 -9.04
N VAL A 35 5.27 -1.59 -10.31
CA VAL A 35 4.83 -2.88 -10.84
C VAL A 35 5.71 -3.25 -12.04
N ASP A 36 6.46 -4.31 -11.89
CA ASP A 36 7.33 -4.87 -12.92
C ASP A 36 6.88 -6.27 -13.34
N TRP A 37 7.03 -6.59 -14.62
CA TRP A 37 6.81 -7.93 -15.15
C TRP A 37 8.09 -8.74 -15.09
N THR A 38 8.07 -9.94 -14.47
CA THR A 38 9.26 -10.80 -14.29
C THR A 38 9.43 -11.85 -15.38
N GLY A 39 8.47 -11.97 -16.31
CA GLY A 39 8.39 -13.05 -17.29
C GLY A 39 7.36 -14.12 -16.92
N GLU A 40 7.16 -14.39 -15.65
CA GLU A 40 6.21 -15.39 -15.14
C GLU A 40 5.10 -14.78 -14.28
N GLY A 41 5.38 -13.66 -13.62
CA GLY A 41 4.47 -12.95 -12.72
C GLY A 41 4.85 -11.50 -12.55
N TYR A 42 4.39 -10.91 -11.46
CA TYR A 42 4.64 -9.52 -11.14
C TYR A 42 5.55 -9.40 -9.92
N ARG A 43 6.53 -8.51 -10.02
CA ARG A 43 7.26 -7.97 -8.88
C ARG A 43 6.66 -6.62 -8.55
N VAL A 44 6.25 -6.44 -7.31
CA VAL A 44 5.69 -5.19 -6.83
C VAL A 44 6.62 -4.61 -5.78
N THR A 45 7.14 -3.43 -6.07
CA THR A 45 7.96 -2.64 -5.16
C THR A 45 7.09 -1.58 -4.51
N VAL A 46 7.08 -1.53 -3.21
CA VAL A 46 6.25 -0.62 -2.43
C VAL A 46 7.14 0.31 -1.64
N ARG A 47 6.86 1.59 -1.76
CA ARG A 47 7.48 2.64 -0.97
C ARG A 47 6.55 3.08 0.14
N SER A 48 7.03 3.03 1.39
CA SER A 48 6.21 3.25 2.56
C SER A 48 6.94 4.04 3.64
N SER A 49 6.19 4.60 4.58
CA SER A 49 6.74 5.06 5.86
C SER A 49 5.95 4.46 7.01
N THR A 50 6.63 4.15 8.09
CA THR A 50 6.02 3.69 9.34
C THR A 50 5.78 4.84 10.31
N SER A 51 6.57 5.91 10.20
CA SER A 51 6.38 7.18 10.91
C SER A 51 7.06 8.32 10.14
N ALA A 52 6.66 9.56 10.41
CA ALA A 52 7.26 10.74 9.80
C ALA A 52 8.76 10.93 10.15
N GLU A 53 9.26 10.26 11.18
CA GLU A 53 10.62 10.37 11.68
C GLU A 53 11.55 9.25 11.18
N GLU A 54 11.02 8.08 10.80
CA GLU A 54 11.81 6.89 10.43
C GLU A 54 12.26 6.88 8.97
N GLY A 55 11.79 7.83 8.15
CA GLY A 55 12.09 7.86 6.73
C GLY A 55 11.20 6.91 5.92
N GLU A 56 11.52 6.80 4.63
CA GLU A 56 10.81 5.90 3.72
C GLU A 56 11.58 4.58 3.58
N GLU A 57 10.85 3.49 3.51
CA GLU A 57 11.36 2.13 3.32
C GLU A 57 10.82 1.54 2.03
N LEU A 58 11.59 0.61 1.45
CA LEU A 58 11.19 -0.16 0.28
C LEU A 58 10.92 -1.60 0.67
N PHE A 59 9.80 -2.11 0.20
CA PHE A 59 9.45 -3.53 0.29
C PHE A 59 9.19 -4.06 -1.11
N THR A 60 9.66 -5.26 -1.38
CA THR A 60 9.43 -5.95 -2.65
C THR A 60 8.71 -7.26 -2.40
N CYS A 61 7.66 -7.49 -3.16
CA CYS A 61 6.82 -8.69 -3.11
C CYS A 61 6.64 -9.24 -4.53
N GLU A 62 6.44 -10.54 -4.65
CA GLU A 62 6.19 -11.21 -5.92
C GLU A 62 4.89 -12.02 -5.86
N GLY A 63 4.25 -12.18 -7.02
CA GLY A 63 3.03 -12.98 -7.16
C GLY A 63 2.64 -13.17 -8.62
N GLU A 64 1.76 -14.10 -8.90
CA GLU A 64 1.21 -14.30 -10.25
C GLU A 64 0.32 -13.12 -10.68
N THR A 65 -0.24 -12.40 -9.71
CA THR A 65 -1.02 -11.19 -9.89
C THR A 65 -0.54 -10.07 -8.98
N VAL A 66 -0.82 -8.81 -9.35
CA VAL A 66 -0.52 -7.64 -8.50
C VAL A 66 -1.23 -7.74 -7.15
N LEU A 67 -2.47 -8.25 -7.12
CA LEU A 67 -3.22 -8.46 -5.90
C LEU A 67 -2.52 -9.47 -4.98
N GLU A 68 -2.03 -10.58 -5.52
CA GLU A 68 -1.31 -11.59 -4.75
C GLU A 68 -0.02 -11.05 -4.17
N ALA A 69 0.80 -10.37 -5.00
CA ALA A 69 2.02 -9.72 -4.56
C ALA A 69 1.74 -8.74 -3.40
N LEU A 70 0.77 -7.84 -3.56
CA LEU A 70 0.40 -6.87 -2.53
C LEU A 70 -0.24 -7.51 -1.28
N SER A 71 -0.92 -8.64 -1.43
CA SER A 71 -1.48 -9.38 -0.29
C SER A 71 -0.38 -10.00 0.59
N SER A 72 0.77 -10.34 0.01
CA SER A 72 1.92 -10.84 0.76
C SER A 72 2.66 -9.77 1.55
N LEU A 73 2.40 -8.49 1.27
CA LEU A 73 3.08 -7.37 1.93
C LEU A 73 2.85 -7.35 3.45
N SER A 74 1.65 -7.69 3.90
CA SER A 74 1.33 -7.79 5.33
C SER A 74 2.17 -8.87 6.05
N LEU A 75 2.50 -9.95 5.37
CA LEU A 75 3.37 -11.00 5.89
C LEU A 75 4.83 -10.53 5.99
N THR A 76 5.26 -9.75 5.02
CA THR A 76 6.63 -9.20 4.97
C THR A 76 6.84 -8.11 6.02
N THR A 77 5.87 -7.22 6.19
CA THR A 77 5.96 -6.07 7.11
C THR A 77 5.48 -6.37 8.52
N GLY A 78 4.70 -7.44 8.72
CA GLY A 78 4.01 -7.75 9.98
C GLY A 78 2.90 -6.75 10.33
N ARG A 79 2.53 -5.86 9.40
CA ARG A 79 1.53 -4.79 9.59
C ARG A 79 0.56 -4.75 8.42
N GLU A 80 -0.62 -4.17 8.63
CA GLU A 80 -1.61 -4.01 7.58
C GLU A 80 -1.24 -2.84 6.64
N PRO A 81 -1.10 -3.04 5.32
CA PRO A 81 -0.82 -1.97 4.39
C PRO A 81 -2.02 -1.04 4.21
N PHE A 82 -1.77 0.26 4.17
CA PHE A 82 -2.77 1.30 3.98
C PHE A 82 -2.51 2.07 2.69
N TYR A 83 -3.31 1.77 1.65
CA TYR A 83 -3.13 2.26 0.29
C TYR A 83 -3.77 3.62 0.01
N ALA A 84 -4.62 4.15 0.90
CA ALA A 84 -5.30 5.43 0.68
C ALA A 84 -4.33 6.65 0.64
N HIS A 85 -3.09 6.47 1.06
CA HIS A 85 -2.01 7.45 0.94
C HIS A 85 -1.10 7.26 -0.27
N ASN A 86 -1.42 6.31 -1.15
CA ASN A 86 -0.66 6.12 -2.38
C ASN A 86 -0.84 7.31 -3.33
N TYR A 87 0.26 7.95 -3.71
CA TYR A 87 0.27 9.13 -4.60
C TYR A 87 0.50 8.73 -6.05
N LEU A 88 1.36 7.74 -6.28
CA LEU A 88 1.74 7.35 -7.63
C LEU A 88 1.85 5.82 -7.77
N VAL A 89 1.61 5.38 -9.00
CA VAL A 89 1.90 4.02 -9.44
C VAL A 89 2.81 4.10 -10.66
N VAL A 90 3.93 3.40 -10.61
CA VAL A 90 4.89 3.31 -11.71
C VAL A 90 4.81 1.90 -12.29
N PHE A 91 4.65 1.80 -13.60
CA PHE A 91 4.74 0.54 -14.33
C PHE A 91 6.08 0.47 -15.05
N GLY A 92 6.81 -0.63 -14.87
CA GLY A 92 8.02 -0.88 -15.67
C GLY A 92 7.68 -1.07 -17.14
N MET A 93 8.65 -0.81 -18.03
CA MET A 93 8.45 -0.83 -19.48
C MET A 93 7.88 -2.17 -19.97
N ASP A 94 8.36 -3.28 -19.45
CA ASP A 94 7.91 -4.61 -19.89
C ASP A 94 6.49 -4.92 -19.41
N CYS A 95 6.12 -4.44 -18.21
CA CYS A 95 4.75 -4.50 -17.73
C CYS A 95 3.82 -3.66 -18.63
N ALA A 96 4.22 -2.44 -18.98
CA ALA A 96 3.42 -1.55 -19.82
C ALA A 96 3.24 -2.10 -21.25
N ARG A 97 4.28 -2.70 -21.85
CA ARG A 97 4.22 -3.34 -23.18
C ARG A 97 3.31 -4.56 -23.23
N ARG A 98 3.23 -5.29 -22.13
CA ARG A 98 2.34 -6.46 -22.00
C ARG A 98 0.86 -6.07 -21.95
N GLY A 99 0.56 -4.85 -21.54
CA GLY A 99 -0.79 -4.35 -21.28
C GLY A 99 -1.07 -4.21 -19.79
N LEU A 100 -1.77 -3.16 -19.42
CA LEU A 100 -1.99 -2.78 -18.03
C LEU A 100 -3.30 -3.31 -17.43
N ASP A 101 -4.14 -4.00 -18.20
CA ASP A 101 -5.46 -4.45 -17.75
C ASP A 101 -5.39 -5.26 -16.44
N GLY A 102 -4.50 -6.26 -16.38
CA GLY A 102 -4.32 -7.08 -15.19
C GLY A 102 -3.67 -6.33 -14.02
N CYS A 103 -2.87 -5.29 -14.31
CA CYS A 103 -2.19 -4.49 -13.29
C CYS A 103 -3.15 -3.46 -12.68
N LEU A 104 -4.00 -2.85 -13.49
CA LEU A 104 -4.94 -1.81 -13.06
C LEU A 104 -6.11 -2.37 -12.25
N ASP A 105 -6.44 -3.63 -12.41
CA ASP A 105 -7.60 -4.26 -11.76
C ASP A 105 -7.56 -4.08 -10.24
N PHE A 106 -6.40 -4.22 -9.61
CA PHE A 106 -6.22 -3.97 -8.17
C PHE A 106 -6.59 -2.53 -7.80
N PHE A 107 -6.07 -1.54 -8.51
CA PHE A 107 -6.26 -0.12 -8.18
C PHE A 107 -7.68 0.37 -8.40
N VAL A 108 -8.40 -0.24 -9.34
CA VAL A 108 -9.80 0.11 -9.64
C VAL A 108 -10.78 -0.56 -8.68
N ARG A 109 -10.51 -1.80 -8.28
CA ARG A 109 -11.47 -2.61 -7.51
C ARG A 109 -11.21 -2.62 -6.01
N TYR A 110 -9.98 -2.36 -5.58
CA TYR A 110 -9.67 -2.38 -4.16
C TYR A 110 -10.13 -1.08 -3.49
N TYR A 111 -11.11 -1.19 -2.59
CA TYR A 111 -11.82 -0.05 -1.98
C TYR A 111 -10.94 0.89 -1.14
N ASN A 112 -9.79 0.41 -0.66
CA ASN A 112 -8.83 1.20 0.14
C ASN A 112 -7.77 1.93 -0.69
N THR A 113 -7.87 1.93 -2.02
CA THR A 113 -6.96 2.70 -2.88
C THR A 113 -7.40 4.15 -2.95
N ARG A 114 -6.43 5.05 -3.19
CA ARG A 114 -6.73 6.46 -3.40
C ARG A 114 -7.43 6.65 -4.75
N PRO A 115 -8.56 7.38 -4.82
CA PRO A 115 -9.29 7.60 -6.08
C PRO A 115 -8.51 8.41 -7.13
N ALA A 116 -7.59 9.28 -6.68
CA ALA A 116 -6.77 10.12 -7.55
C ALA A 116 -5.29 9.75 -7.33
N VAL A 117 -4.82 8.74 -8.06
CA VAL A 117 -3.42 8.32 -8.10
C VAL A 117 -2.83 8.66 -9.46
N GLU A 118 -1.60 9.13 -9.48
CA GLU A 118 -0.89 9.39 -10.72
C GLU A 118 -0.25 8.10 -11.26
N LEU A 119 -0.32 7.90 -12.57
CA LEU A 119 0.19 6.71 -13.25
C LEU A 119 1.34 7.10 -14.16
N PHE A 120 2.46 6.40 -14.00
CA PHE A 120 3.68 6.61 -14.79
C PHE A 120 4.13 5.30 -15.42
N VAL A 121 4.88 5.41 -16.50
CA VAL A 121 5.61 4.31 -17.11
C VAL A 121 7.10 4.65 -17.08
N ALA A 122 7.90 3.78 -16.45
CA ALA A 122 9.34 3.89 -16.43
C ALA A 122 9.94 3.42 -17.76
N GLU A 123 11.06 4.03 -18.21
CA GLU A 123 11.83 3.51 -19.36
C GLU A 123 12.53 2.18 -19.05
N GLY A 124 12.82 1.92 -17.77
CA GLY A 124 13.37 0.67 -17.23
C GLY A 124 12.37 -0.05 -16.33
N THR A 125 12.81 -0.40 -15.14
CA THR A 125 11.96 -1.01 -14.11
C THR A 125 11.33 0.05 -13.20
N ALA A 126 10.16 -0.27 -12.67
CA ALA A 126 9.52 0.57 -11.66
C ALA A 126 10.30 0.56 -10.34
N GLU A 127 10.96 -0.57 -10.03
CA GLU A 127 11.83 -0.71 -8.87
C GLU A 127 12.98 0.31 -8.91
N GLU A 128 13.64 0.51 -10.06
CA GLU A 128 14.73 1.51 -10.23
C GLU A 128 14.23 2.92 -9.93
N VAL A 129 13.05 3.29 -10.40
CA VAL A 129 12.45 4.60 -10.14
C VAL A 129 12.18 4.79 -8.65
N LEU A 130 11.53 3.83 -8.02
CA LEU A 130 11.17 3.95 -6.60
C LEU A 130 12.38 3.85 -5.66
N SER A 131 13.45 3.19 -6.07
CA SER A 131 14.70 3.07 -5.31
C SER A 131 15.66 4.24 -5.51
N THR A 132 15.29 5.25 -6.32
CA THR A 132 16.14 6.40 -6.58
C THR A 132 16.53 7.12 -5.29
N GLU A 133 17.82 7.30 -5.07
CA GLU A 133 18.40 7.96 -3.92
C GLU A 133 18.98 9.33 -4.29
N LYS A 134 18.91 10.24 -3.32
CA LYS A 134 19.57 11.53 -3.37
C LYS A 134 20.27 11.76 -2.03
N ASP A 135 21.57 12.04 -2.07
CA ASP A 135 22.41 12.23 -0.87
C ASP A 135 22.39 11.01 0.09
N GLY A 136 22.31 9.78 -0.46
CA GLY A 136 22.29 8.52 0.31
C GLY A 136 20.98 8.26 1.06
N LYS A 137 19.90 8.93 0.65
CA LYS A 137 18.55 8.69 1.14
C LYS A 137 17.59 8.54 -0.02
N LEU A 138 16.54 7.75 0.18
CA LEU A 138 15.47 7.65 -0.80
C LEU A 138 14.93 9.05 -1.14
N MET A 139 14.83 9.33 -2.45
CA MET A 139 14.32 10.59 -2.95
C MET A 139 12.86 10.76 -2.53
N ARG A 140 12.47 11.94 -2.08
CA ARG A 140 11.07 12.16 -1.66
C ARG A 140 10.11 11.98 -2.83
N MET A 141 8.90 11.49 -2.55
CA MET A 141 7.89 11.25 -3.60
C MET A 141 7.59 12.50 -4.42
N SER A 142 7.51 13.66 -3.79
CA SER A 142 7.31 14.96 -4.48
C SER A 142 8.48 15.37 -5.41
N GLU A 143 9.66 14.79 -5.20
CA GLU A 143 10.82 15.02 -6.07
C GLU A 143 10.82 14.02 -7.23
N LEU A 144 10.31 12.80 -7.03
CA LEU A 144 10.10 11.80 -8.08
C LEU A 144 9.03 12.23 -9.09
N GLU A 145 7.96 12.88 -8.62
CA GLU A 145 6.92 13.46 -9.49
C GLU A 145 7.45 14.57 -10.40
N ALA A 146 8.60 15.17 -10.06
CA ALA A 146 9.20 16.29 -10.80
C ALA A 146 10.27 15.84 -11.84
N LEU A 147 10.58 14.53 -11.90
CA LEU A 147 11.51 13.95 -12.89
C LEU A 147 10.81 13.72 -14.22
#